data_b620ccbaeb1ff4156150ccec3783581e
#
_entry.id   b620ccbaeb1ff4156150ccec3783581e
#
_cell.length_a   1.000
_cell.length_b   1.000
_cell.length_c   1.000
_cell.angle_alpha   90.00
_cell.angle_beta   90.00
_cell.angle_gamma   90.00
#
_symmetry.space_group_name_H-M   'P 1'
#
loop_
_entity.id
_entity.type
_entity.pdbx_description
1 polymer ?
#
loop_
_entity_poly.entity_id
_entity_poly.type
_entity_poly.pdbx_seq_one_letter_code
_entity_poly.pdbx_strand_id
1 'polypeptide(L)'
;MGCLQLHILKSEKPRLKIAYRKHSREQKFEWIWLSIDPAADVLESSSQYVYALNSPIIYLDLDGELPILINGRTSSDSERGDSSYWNAEIIATIKGSGIANPGGTFHYVDGNRGADQYYAYNRKTGKGVWKDANLSTKKALTASSRAAGGRIAASNDFEKILAQLEKDPETGKIVEKIQIYTHSRGGAFGMGYTSRLLQLIKKNSHLFADANNVIEYILHMAPHQSNSINGNKGVKTFGISHTSDILSGNDIENADNVHSNVGNAATSHQNGSFVKELNAFLSAISSQGGATQEAIDQFKKTLEEMGIKFTYKEK
;
A
#
# COMPACT_ATOMS: atom_id res chain seq x y z
N MET A 1 -38.73 -9.35 -31.02
CA MET A 1 -38.33 -10.11 -29.82
C MET A 1 -36.82 -10.30 -29.86
N GLY A 2 -36.11 -9.56 -29.08
CA GLY A 2 -34.65 -9.68 -29.01
C GLY A 2 -34.25 -10.88 -28.15
N CYS A 3 -33.44 -11.76 -28.71
CA CYS A 3 -32.95 -12.95 -28.01
C CYS A 3 -32.00 -12.51 -26.90
N LEU A 4 -32.30 -12.89 -25.70
CA LEU A 4 -31.41 -12.66 -24.53
C LEU A 4 -30.27 -13.67 -24.66
N GLN A 5 -29.06 -13.21 -24.96
CA GLN A 5 -27.89 -14.06 -24.93
C GLN A 5 -27.19 -13.89 -23.57
N LEU A 6 -27.36 -14.86 -22.71
CA LEU A 6 -26.74 -14.91 -21.40
C LEU A 6 -25.37 -15.61 -21.53
N HIS A 7 -24.30 -14.88 -21.36
CA HIS A 7 -22.98 -15.47 -21.25
C HIS A 7 -22.62 -15.58 -19.75
N ILE A 8 -22.49 -16.80 -19.26
CA ILE A 8 -22.10 -17.09 -17.90
C ILE A 8 -20.61 -17.35 -17.91
N LEU A 9 -19.84 -16.47 -17.31
CA LEU A 9 -18.43 -16.75 -17.01
C LEU A 9 -18.39 -17.68 -15.80
N LYS A 10 -17.95 -18.92 -16.01
CA LYS A 10 -17.75 -19.88 -14.93
C LYS A 10 -16.51 -19.48 -14.14
N SER A 11 -16.69 -18.92 -12.96
CA SER A 11 -15.65 -18.89 -11.94
C SER A 11 -15.72 -20.18 -11.14
N GLU A 12 -14.61 -20.82 -10.94
CA GLU A 12 -14.51 -22.03 -10.10
C GLU A 12 -14.74 -21.77 -8.60
N LYS A 13 -14.77 -20.50 -8.17
CA LYS A 13 -15.19 -20.13 -6.82
C LYS A 13 -16.72 -20.08 -6.77
N PRO A 14 -17.40 -20.88 -5.89
CA PRO A 14 -18.85 -21.10 -5.95
C PRO A 14 -19.71 -19.89 -5.57
N ARG A 15 -19.17 -18.68 -5.46
CA ARG A 15 -19.88 -17.48 -4.99
C ARG A 15 -19.92 -16.30 -5.98
N LEU A 16 -19.20 -16.32 -7.08
CA LEU A 16 -19.21 -15.23 -8.06
C LEU A 16 -19.88 -15.67 -9.36
N LYS A 17 -21.10 -15.23 -9.61
CA LYS A 17 -21.75 -15.35 -10.92
C LYS A 17 -21.98 -13.96 -11.46
N ILE A 18 -21.26 -13.61 -12.52
CA ILE A 18 -21.41 -12.33 -13.24
C ILE A 18 -22.10 -12.63 -14.56
N ALA A 19 -23.07 -11.83 -14.93
CA ALA A 19 -23.74 -11.92 -16.23
C ALA A 19 -23.79 -10.53 -16.88
N TYR A 20 -23.73 -10.49 -18.18
CA TYR A 20 -23.99 -9.26 -18.91
C TYR A 20 -25.24 -9.40 -19.79
N ARG A 21 -25.96 -8.30 -19.94
CA ARG A 21 -27.15 -8.20 -20.77
C ARG A 21 -26.86 -7.30 -21.97
N LYS A 22 -27.08 -7.79 -23.15
CA LYS A 22 -26.98 -6.99 -24.37
C LYS A 22 -28.36 -6.39 -24.70
N HIS A 23 -28.47 -5.07 -24.72
CA HIS A 23 -29.66 -4.37 -25.20
C HIS A 23 -29.58 -4.15 -26.72
N SER A 24 -30.64 -4.53 -27.43
CA SER A 24 -30.69 -4.58 -28.90
C SER A 24 -30.72 -3.23 -29.62
N ARG A 25 -30.80 -2.09 -28.93
CA ARG A 25 -30.90 -0.75 -29.54
C ARG A 25 -29.76 0.22 -29.22
N GLU A 26 -28.97 -0.05 -28.21
CA GLU A 26 -27.75 0.69 -27.91
C GLU A 26 -26.69 -0.33 -27.47
N GLN A 27 -25.46 -0.19 -27.94
CA GLN A 27 -24.37 -1.09 -27.57
C GLN A 27 -23.90 -0.85 -26.11
N LYS A 28 -24.87 -0.75 -25.20
CA LYS A 28 -24.60 -0.67 -23.77
C LYS A 28 -24.62 -2.07 -23.18
N PHE A 29 -23.52 -2.43 -22.52
CA PHE A 29 -23.42 -3.64 -21.73
C PHE A 29 -23.60 -3.24 -20.26
N GLU A 30 -24.52 -3.91 -19.57
CA GLU A 30 -24.67 -3.77 -18.12
C GLU A 30 -24.10 -5.03 -17.48
N TRP A 31 -23.16 -4.83 -16.59
CA TRP A 31 -22.61 -5.88 -15.74
C TRP A 31 -23.41 -5.92 -14.45
N ILE A 32 -23.90 -7.06 -14.09
CA ILE A 32 -24.72 -7.24 -12.89
C ILE A 32 -24.21 -8.43 -12.08
N TRP A 33 -24.27 -8.30 -10.77
CA TRP A 33 -24.14 -9.43 -9.88
C TRP A 33 -25.39 -10.33 -10.00
N LEU A 34 -25.19 -11.62 -10.04
CA LEU A 34 -26.30 -12.61 -9.93
C LEU A 34 -26.65 -12.92 -8.45
N SER A 35 -25.95 -12.32 -7.53
CA SER A 35 -26.21 -12.28 -6.08
C SER A 35 -26.06 -10.82 -5.61
N ILE A 36 -26.50 -10.52 -4.39
CA ILE A 36 -26.30 -9.20 -3.78
C ILE A 36 -24.80 -8.92 -3.76
N ASP A 37 -24.41 -7.71 -4.21
CA ASP A 37 -23.03 -7.23 -4.16
C ASP A 37 -22.56 -7.24 -2.69
N PRO A 38 -21.42 -7.87 -2.38
CA PRO A 38 -20.85 -7.84 -1.04
C PRO A 38 -20.58 -6.44 -0.47
N ALA A 39 -20.45 -5.43 -1.34
CA ALA A 39 -20.26 -4.04 -0.96
C ALA A 39 -21.55 -3.20 -1.00
N ALA A 40 -22.74 -3.81 -1.16
CA ALA A 40 -24.02 -3.11 -1.31
C ALA A 40 -24.34 -2.17 -0.12
N ASP A 41 -23.91 -2.54 1.08
CA ASP A 41 -24.15 -1.73 2.29
C ASP A 41 -23.32 -0.45 2.34
N VAL A 42 -22.30 -0.33 1.50
CA VAL A 42 -21.42 0.85 1.43
C VAL A 42 -21.83 1.81 0.32
N LEU A 43 -22.65 1.35 -0.64
CA LEU A 43 -23.07 2.08 -1.83
C LEU A 43 -24.59 2.33 -1.83
N GLU A 44 -25.11 3.01 -0.81
CA GLU A 44 -26.55 3.26 -0.60
C GLU A 44 -27.29 3.90 -1.79
N SER A 45 -26.55 4.57 -2.70
CA SER A 45 -27.13 5.23 -3.89
C SER A 45 -27.19 4.34 -5.12
N SER A 46 -26.70 3.11 -5.04
CA SER A 46 -26.60 2.18 -6.18
C SER A 46 -27.49 0.96 -6.00
N SER A 47 -27.89 0.33 -7.12
CA SER A 47 -28.58 -0.95 -7.05
C SER A 47 -27.68 -2.02 -6.46
N GLN A 48 -28.19 -2.85 -5.57
CA GLN A 48 -27.48 -3.98 -4.94
C GLN A 48 -26.93 -5.03 -5.95
N TYR A 49 -27.30 -4.90 -7.22
CA TYR A 49 -26.89 -5.79 -8.30
C TYR A 49 -26.01 -5.09 -9.34
N VAL A 50 -25.58 -3.86 -9.09
CA VAL A 50 -24.67 -3.16 -10.00
C VAL A 50 -23.24 -3.63 -9.76
N TYR A 51 -22.65 -4.23 -10.80
CA TYR A 51 -21.25 -4.64 -10.77
C TYR A 51 -20.36 -3.48 -11.19
N ALA A 52 -19.34 -3.16 -10.37
CA ALA A 52 -18.35 -2.12 -10.64
C ALA A 52 -18.97 -0.79 -11.12
N LEU A 53 -20.10 -0.36 -10.53
CA LEU A 53 -20.85 0.85 -10.90
C LEU A 53 -21.15 0.97 -12.41
N ASN A 54 -21.38 -0.16 -13.10
CA ASN A 54 -21.50 -0.27 -14.57
C ASN A 54 -20.26 0.23 -15.34
N SER A 55 -19.10 0.27 -14.70
CA SER A 55 -17.85 0.70 -15.32
C SER A 55 -16.74 -0.33 -15.09
N PRO A 56 -16.95 -1.59 -15.45
CA PRO A 56 -16.02 -2.68 -15.11
C PRO A 56 -14.61 -2.52 -15.72
N ILE A 57 -14.47 -1.70 -16.77
CA ILE A 57 -13.16 -1.39 -17.36
C ILE A 57 -12.40 -0.37 -16.52
N ILE A 58 -13.11 0.46 -15.74
CA ILE A 58 -12.53 1.51 -14.89
C ILE A 58 -12.36 1.00 -13.46
N TYR A 59 -13.30 0.15 -12.98
CA TYR A 59 -13.33 -0.37 -11.61
C TYR A 59 -13.06 -1.87 -11.53
N LEU A 60 -12.52 -2.45 -12.60
CA LEU A 60 -12.13 -3.85 -12.57
C LEU A 60 -10.86 -3.97 -11.75
N ASP A 61 -11.05 -4.17 -10.46
CA ASP A 61 -10.01 -4.74 -9.62
C ASP A 61 -9.94 -6.23 -9.95
N LEU A 62 -9.21 -6.54 -11.00
CA LEU A 62 -9.00 -7.92 -11.44
C LEU A 62 -8.16 -8.71 -10.43
N ASP A 63 -7.30 -8.01 -9.68
CA ASP A 63 -6.27 -8.64 -8.87
C ASP A 63 -5.92 -7.70 -7.71
N GLY A 64 -6.86 -7.45 -6.78
CA GLY A 64 -6.64 -6.54 -5.64
C GLY A 64 -5.23 -6.63 -5.07
N GLU A 65 -4.66 -5.50 -4.68
CA GLU A 65 -3.26 -5.44 -4.28
C GLU A 65 -3.08 -5.76 -2.81
N LEU A 66 -1.95 -6.40 -2.45
CA LEU A 66 -1.59 -6.69 -1.06
C LEU A 66 -0.98 -5.45 -0.39
N PRO A 67 -1.67 -4.77 0.53
CA PRO A 67 -1.08 -3.70 1.31
C PRO A 67 -0.15 -4.23 2.39
N ILE A 68 1.10 -3.77 2.40
CA ILE A 68 2.07 -3.99 3.47
C ILE A 68 2.18 -2.71 4.29
N LEU A 69 1.80 -2.76 5.57
CA LEU A 69 1.80 -1.62 6.48
C LEU A 69 2.93 -1.74 7.50
N ILE A 70 3.88 -0.80 7.45
CA ILE A 70 5.08 -0.78 8.30
C ILE A 70 4.95 0.34 9.33
N ASN A 71 4.70 -0.03 10.58
CA ASN A 71 4.54 0.93 11.67
C ASN A 71 5.85 1.65 12.04
N GLY A 72 5.70 2.81 12.67
CA GLY A 72 6.79 3.55 13.30
C GLY A 72 6.99 3.15 14.74
N ARG A 73 7.35 4.14 15.59
CA ARG A 73 7.44 3.94 17.03
C ARG A 73 6.05 3.65 17.60
N THR A 74 5.94 2.58 18.34
CA THR A 74 4.74 2.16 19.04
C THR A 74 4.72 2.66 20.49
N SER A 75 3.52 2.79 21.05
CA SER A 75 3.32 3.14 22.47
C SER A 75 3.31 1.89 23.35
N SER A 76 3.00 0.74 22.79
CA SER A 76 2.96 -0.56 23.47
C SER A 76 3.48 -1.68 22.57
N ASP A 77 3.82 -2.81 23.18
CA ASP A 77 4.24 -3.99 22.41
C ASP A 77 3.10 -4.60 21.58
N SER A 78 1.84 -4.40 21.98
CA SER A 78 0.68 -4.90 21.23
C SER A 78 0.46 -4.21 19.89
N GLU A 79 0.98 -2.99 19.70
CA GLU A 79 0.89 -2.24 18.45
C GLU A 79 1.96 -2.67 17.43
N ARG A 80 2.94 -3.46 17.83
CA ARG A 80 4.10 -3.80 16.99
C ARG A 80 3.75 -4.80 15.91
N GLY A 81 3.75 -4.34 14.67
CA GLY A 81 3.35 -5.16 13.51
C GLY A 81 1.88 -5.58 13.57
N ASP A 82 1.03 -4.69 14.08
CA ASP A 82 -0.38 -4.93 14.28
C ASP A 82 -1.25 -3.78 13.78
N SER A 83 -2.50 -4.09 13.48
CA SER A 83 -3.50 -3.13 13.02
C SER A 83 -3.79 -2.02 14.02
N SER A 84 -3.67 -2.29 15.31
CA SER A 84 -3.95 -1.34 16.39
C SER A 84 -3.02 -0.12 16.43
N TYR A 85 -1.87 -0.17 15.75
CA TYR A 85 -1.01 0.99 15.53
C TYR A 85 -1.65 2.02 14.60
N TRP A 86 -2.44 1.56 13.63
CA TRP A 86 -2.96 2.39 12.56
C TRP A 86 -4.31 2.98 12.93
N ASN A 87 -4.50 4.26 12.61
CA ASN A 87 -5.82 4.87 12.74
C ASN A 87 -6.85 4.10 11.89
N ALA A 88 -8.04 3.89 12.45
CA ALA A 88 -9.09 3.13 11.78
C ALA A 88 -9.49 3.73 10.42
N GLU A 89 -9.47 5.07 10.29
CA GLU A 89 -9.77 5.75 9.02
C GLU A 89 -8.69 5.52 7.96
N ILE A 90 -7.41 5.40 8.34
CA ILE A 90 -6.33 5.00 7.40
C ILE A 90 -6.62 3.62 6.82
N ILE A 91 -6.95 2.66 7.69
CA ILE A 91 -7.28 1.30 7.26
C ILE A 91 -8.53 1.29 6.38
N ALA A 92 -9.57 2.03 6.77
CA ALA A 92 -10.80 2.15 5.99
C ALA A 92 -10.55 2.82 4.63
N THR A 93 -9.71 3.85 4.57
CA THR A 93 -9.36 4.55 3.33
C THR A 93 -8.62 3.62 2.36
N ILE A 94 -7.66 2.82 2.84
CA ILE A 94 -6.96 1.85 1.99
C ILE A 94 -7.93 0.76 1.50
N LYS A 95 -8.78 0.22 2.37
CA LYS A 95 -9.79 -0.79 2.00
C LYS A 95 -10.83 -0.25 1.02
N GLY A 96 -11.28 0.97 1.23
CA GLY A 96 -12.32 1.62 0.42
C GLY A 96 -11.82 2.20 -0.91
N SER A 97 -10.52 2.18 -1.17
CA SER A 97 -9.94 2.75 -2.39
C SER A 97 -10.26 1.93 -3.65
N GLY A 98 -10.70 0.69 -3.50
CA GLY A 98 -10.87 -0.26 -4.61
C GLY A 98 -9.56 -0.80 -5.18
N ILE A 99 -8.41 -0.42 -4.60
CA ILE A 99 -7.08 -0.87 -5.03
C ILE A 99 -6.63 -2.07 -4.18
N ALA A 100 -7.00 -2.10 -2.89
CA ALA A 100 -6.66 -3.21 -2.02
C ALA A 100 -7.54 -4.43 -2.30
N ASN A 101 -6.93 -5.62 -2.17
CA ASN A 101 -7.65 -6.90 -2.33
C ASN A 101 -8.97 -6.88 -1.52
N PRO A 102 -10.12 -7.15 -2.13
CA PRO A 102 -11.42 -7.19 -1.46
C PRO A 102 -11.48 -8.18 -0.29
N GLY A 103 -10.60 -9.18 -0.27
CA GLY A 103 -10.40 -10.08 0.86
C GLY A 103 -9.79 -9.44 2.10
N GLY A 104 -9.27 -8.22 1.95
CA GLY A 104 -8.88 -7.32 3.05
C GLY A 104 -7.76 -7.79 3.95
N THR A 105 -6.89 -8.68 3.48
CA THR A 105 -5.73 -9.12 4.26
C THR A 105 -4.61 -8.10 4.10
N PHE A 106 -4.29 -7.43 5.19
CA PHE A 106 -3.13 -6.55 5.27
C PHE A 106 -1.95 -7.31 5.88
N HIS A 107 -0.76 -7.07 5.36
CA HIS A 107 0.46 -7.57 5.97
C HIS A 107 1.06 -6.50 6.87
N TYR A 108 1.00 -6.71 8.19
CA TYR A 108 1.53 -5.75 9.17
C TYR A 108 2.96 -6.11 9.55
N VAL A 109 3.83 -5.11 9.54
CA VAL A 109 5.27 -5.27 9.80
C VAL A 109 5.72 -4.37 10.95
N ASP A 110 6.45 -4.92 11.90
CA ASP A 110 7.03 -4.17 13.02
C ASP A 110 8.25 -3.33 12.56
N GLY A 111 7.99 -2.10 12.12
CA GLY A 111 9.02 -1.13 11.73
C GLY A 111 9.77 -0.50 12.90
N ASN A 112 9.36 -0.79 14.14
CA ASN A 112 10.07 -0.36 15.35
C ASN A 112 11.38 -1.13 15.55
N ARG A 113 11.47 -2.35 15.01
CA ARG A 113 12.72 -3.12 14.99
C ARG A 113 13.79 -2.38 14.20
N GLY A 114 15.01 -2.37 14.72
CA GLY A 114 16.13 -1.59 14.16
C GLY A 114 16.15 -0.12 14.60
N ALA A 115 15.17 0.33 15.39
CA ALA A 115 15.17 1.61 16.08
C ALA A 115 15.39 1.46 17.59
N ASP A 116 14.53 0.68 18.24
CA ASP A 116 14.63 0.34 19.66
C ASP A 116 15.29 -1.04 19.87
N GLN A 117 15.43 -1.81 18.79
CA GLN A 117 16.14 -3.07 18.76
C GLN A 117 17.12 -3.11 17.58
N TYR A 118 18.21 -3.87 17.75
CA TYR A 118 19.18 -4.14 16.69
C TYR A 118 19.49 -5.63 16.59
N TYR A 119 19.84 -6.08 15.40
CA TYR A 119 20.20 -7.47 15.15
C TYR A 119 21.67 -7.70 15.47
N ALA A 120 21.95 -8.40 16.57
CA ALA A 120 23.30 -8.78 16.95
C ALA A 120 23.66 -10.11 16.28
N TYR A 121 24.46 -10.05 15.21
CA TYR A 121 24.93 -11.22 14.48
C TYR A 121 26.27 -11.70 15.01
N ASN A 122 26.35 -12.98 15.41
CA ASN A 122 27.59 -13.62 15.79
C ASN A 122 28.20 -14.37 14.61
N ARG A 123 29.28 -13.81 14.06
CA ARG A 123 29.96 -14.38 12.89
C ARG A 123 30.55 -15.77 13.14
N LYS A 124 30.90 -16.11 14.38
CA LYS A 124 31.48 -17.42 14.72
C LYS A 124 30.46 -18.54 14.72
N THR A 125 29.23 -18.24 15.16
CA THR A 125 28.16 -19.23 15.27
C THR A 125 27.18 -19.18 14.09
N GLY A 126 27.27 -18.19 13.20
CA GLY A 126 26.33 -17.96 12.13
C GLY A 126 24.91 -17.58 12.59
N LYS A 127 24.73 -17.27 13.88
CA LYS A 127 23.42 -16.97 14.47
C LYS A 127 23.35 -15.51 14.90
N GLY A 128 22.15 -14.96 14.89
CA GLY A 128 21.87 -13.63 15.40
C GLY A 128 20.59 -13.59 16.20
N VAL A 129 20.48 -12.59 17.05
CA VAL A 129 19.32 -12.31 17.89
C VAL A 129 19.02 -10.83 17.88
N TRP A 130 17.74 -10.47 18.01
CA TRP A 130 17.34 -9.10 18.29
C TRP A 130 17.67 -8.75 19.74
N LYS A 131 18.28 -7.60 19.93
CA LYS A 131 18.61 -7.03 21.24
C LYS A 131 18.04 -5.63 21.34
N ASP A 132 17.58 -5.27 22.52
CA ASP A 132 17.11 -3.92 22.81
C ASP A 132 18.26 -2.91 22.68
N ALA A 133 17.96 -1.79 22.03
CA ALA A 133 18.87 -0.66 21.93
C ALA A 133 18.82 0.14 23.25
N ASN A 134 19.97 0.47 23.76
CA ASN A 134 20.09 1.36 24.92
C ASN A 134 20.88 2.63 24.56
N LEU A 135 21.07 3.54 25.48
CA LEU A 135 21.80 4.80 25.24
C LEU A 135 23.22 4.59 24.70
N SER A 136 23.85 3.45 24.98
CA SER A 136 25.18 3.11 24.45
C SER A 136 25.15 2.60 23.01
N THR A 137 24.01 2.18 22.52
CA THR A 137 23.81 1.65 21.14
C THR A 137 23.21 2.68 20.20
N LYS A 138 23.62 3.94 20.29
CA LYS A 138 23.12 5.06 19.44
C LYS A 138 23.12 4.76 17.94
N LYS A 139 24.04 3.92 17.44
CA LYS A 139 24.10 3.49 16.05
C LYS A 139 22.85 2.72 15.61
N ALA A 140 22.18 2.02 16.51
CA ALA A 140 20.93 1.30 16.22
C ALA A 140 19.75 2.26 15.96
N LEU A 141 19.89 3.53 16.27
CA LEU A 141 18.87 4.57 16.07
C LEU A 141 19.02 5.29 14.73
N THR A 142 20.01 4.97 13.90
CA THR A 142 20.23 5.59 12.59
C THR A 142 19.29 5.03 11.53
N ALA A 143 19.01 5.80 10.49
CA ALA A 143 18.23 5.35 9.34
C ALA A 143 18.83 4.08 8.70
N SER A 144 20.17 4.00 8.59
CA SER A 144 20.86 2.82 8.04
C SER A 144 20.66 1.57 8.90
N SER A 145 20.63 1.71 10.22
CA SER A 145 20.35 0.61 11.14
C SER A 145 18.92 0.10 11.01
N ARG A 146 17.95 1.02 10.89
CA ARG A 146 16.54 0.68 10.61
C ARG A 146 16.38 -0.03 9.28
N ALA A 147 17.03 0.49 8.22
CA ALA A 147 17.03 -0.16 6.93
C ALA A 147 17.64 -1.57 6.96
N ALA A 148 18.68 -1.78 7.77
CA ALA A 148 19.23 -3.13 8.01
C ALA A 148 18.21 -4.05 8.66
N GLY A 149 17.46 -3.56 9.66
CA GLY A 149 16.34 -4.27 10.28
C GLY A 149 15.26 -4.64 9.26
N GLY A 150 14.89 -3.69 8.39
CA GLY A 150 13.92 -3.92 7.32
C GLY A 150 14.35 -5.03 6.36
N ARG A 151 15.62 -5.05 5.95
CA ARG A 151 16.14 -6.13 5.08
C ARG A 151 16.02 -7.52 5.71
N ILE A 152 16.26 -7.62 7.01
CA ILE A 152 16.13 -8.89 7.73
C ILE A 152 14.65 -9.31 7.82
N ALA A 153 13.77 -8.36 8.16
CA ALA A 153 12.34 -8.62 8.25
C ALA A 153 11.77 -9.10 6.90
N ALA A 154 12.09 -8.42 5.80
CA ALA A 154 11.66 -8.84 4.47
C ALA A 154 12.10 -10.25 4.11
N SER A 155 13.32 -10.66 4.53
CA SER A 155 13.78 -12.04 4.31
C SER A 155 12.98 -13.07 5.12
N ASN A 156 12.52 -12.70 6.32
CA ASN A 156 11.73 -13.57 7.19
C ASN A 156 10.26 -13.64 6.76
N ASP A 157 9.76 -12.56 6.15
CA ASP A 157 8.36 -12.44 5.76
C ASP A 157 8.07 -12.94 4.34
N PHE A 158 9.10 -13.15 3.52
CA PHE A 158 8.95 -13.39 2.09
C PHE A 158 8.00 -14.56 1.79
N GLU A 159 8.18 -15.72 2.44
CA GLU A 159 7.31 -16.88 2.23
C GLU A 159 5.85 -16.60 2.66
N LYS A 160 5.65 -15.81 3.71
CA LYS A 160 4.32 -15.41 4.16
C LYS A 160 3.64 -14.48 3.15
N ILE A 161 4.42 -13.55 2.57
CA ILE A 161 3.93 -12.67 1.51
C ILE A 161 3.54 -13.50 0.28
N LEU A 162 4.39 -14.42 -0.17
CA LEU A 162 4.07 -15.29 -1.31
C LEU A 162 2.80 -16.13 -1.09
N ALA A 163 2.53 -16.51 0.16
CA ALA A 163 1.33 -17.28 0.51
C ALA A 163 0.05 -16.42 0.52
N GLN A 164 0.17 -15.10 0.66
CA GLN A 164 -0.95 -14.15 0.65
C GLN A 164 -1.30 -13.68 -0.75
N LEU A 165 -0.31 -13.62 -1.66
CA LEU A 165 -0.47 -13.10 -3.00
C LEU A 165 -1.30 -14.03 -3.88
N GLU A 166 -2.21 -13.44 -4.64
CA GLU A 166 -3.07 -14.14 -5.59
C GLU A 166 -2.27 -14.67 -6.77
N LYS A 167 -2.66 -15.87 -7.21
CA LYS A 167 -2.04 -16.55 -8.35
C LYS A 167 -3.05 -16.74 -9.45
N ASP A 168 -2.61 -16.53 -10.66
CA ASP A 168 -3.34 -16.90 -11.85
C ASP A 168 -3.61 -18.42 -11.85
N PRO A 169 -4.86 -18.85 -11.98
CA PRO A 169 -5.24 -20.25 -11.86
C PRO A 169 -4.73 -21.13 -13.00
N GLU A 170 -4.44 -20.55 -14.17
CA GLU A 170 -3.99 -21.29 -15.35
C GLU A 170 -2.47 -21.49 -15.33
N THR A 171 -1.73 -20.44 -14.98
CA THR A 171 -0.25 -20.44 -15.01
C THR A 171 0.38 -20.74 -13.66
N GLY A 172 -0.37 -20.59 -12.57
CA GLY A 172 0.12 -20.68 -11.19
C GLY A 172 1.06 -19.55 -10.78
N LYS A 173 1.24 -18.53 -11.63
CA LYS A 173 2.09 -17.39 -11.34
C LYS A 173 1.37 -16.33 -10.54
N ILE A 174 2.12 -15.65 -9.68
CA ILE A 174 1.61 -14.50 -8.91
C ILE A 174 1.33 -13.36 -9.87
N VAL A 175 0.13 -12.84 -9.82
CA VAL A 175 -0.37 -11.69 -10.60
C VAL A 175 -0.62 -10.47 -9.74
N GLU A 176 -0.94 -10.67 -8.45
CA GLU A 176 -1.22 -9.63 -7.49
C GLU A 176 0.02 -8.77 -7.22
N LYS A 177 -0.19 -7.44 -7.16
CA LYS A 177 0.86 -6.49 -6.83
C LYS A 177 0.89 -6.19 -5.33
N ILE A 178 1.94 -5.50 -4.91
CA ILE A 178 2.20 -5.11 -3.53
C ILE A 178 2.25 -3.59 -3.44
N GLN A 179 1.54 -3.03 -2.48
CA GLN A 179 1.65 -1.63 -2.07
C GLN A 179 2.29 -1.56 -0.69
N ILE A 180 3.22 -0.63 -0.49
CA ILE A 180 3.90 -0.50 0.80
C ILE A 180 3.58 0.87 1.40
N TYR A 181 3.04 0.86 2.61
CA TYR A 181 2.74 2.05 3.39
C TYR A 181 3.61 2.08 4.64
N THR A 182 4.26 3.18 4.89
CA THR A 182 5.08 3.34 6.09
C THR A 182 4.69 4.59 6.85
N HIS A 183 4.91 4.58 8.15
CA HIS A 183 4.71 5.76 8.98
C HIS A 183 5.92 6.01 9.89
N SER A 184 6.30 7.28 10.04
CA SER A 184 7.33 7.72 10.99
C SER A 184 8.66 6.97 10.80
N ARG A 185 9.18 6.33 11.85
CA ARG A 185 10.41 5.53 11.83
C ARG A 185 10.34 4.34 10.87
N GLY A 186 9.12 3.89 10.54
CA GLY A 186 8.87 2.87 9.53
C GLY A 186 9.38 3.26 8.14
N GLY A 187 9.56 4.55 7.85
CA GLY A 187 10.09 5.03 6.57
C GLY A 187 11.48 4.45 6.24
N ALA A 188 12.46 4.65 7.12
CA ALA A 188 13.80 4.12 6.92
C ALA A 188 13.86 2.58 6.97
N PHE A 189 13.04 1.97 7.82
CA PHE A 189 12.88 0.52 7.87
C PHE A 189 12.26 -0.01 6.57
N GLY A 190 11.19 0.61 6.08
CA GLY A 190 10.47 0.27 4.86
C GLY A 190 11.35 0.35 3.61
N MET A 191 12.23 1.36 3.53
CA MET A 191 13.21 1.44 2.45
C MET A 191 14.08 0.17 2.39
N GLY A 192 14.60 -0.28 3.53
CA GLY A 192 15.40 -1.51 3.59
C GLY A 192 14.58 -2.76 3.30
N TYR A 193 13.35 -2.82 3.79
CA TYR A 193 12.38 -3.88 3.55
C TYR A 193 12.08 -4.02 2.06
N THR A 194 11.71 -2.93 1.40
CA THR A 194 11.42 -2.88 -0.03
C THR A 194 12.64 -3.29 -0.86
N SER A 195 13.82 -2.74 -0.54
CA SER A 195 15.06 -3.10 -1.23
C SER A 195 15.35 -4.60 -1.20
N ARG A 196 15.11 -5.24 -0.06
CA ARG A 196 15.32 -6.68 0.09
C ARG A 196 14.23 -7.48 -0.60
N LEU A 197 12.99 -7.04 -0.50
CA LEU A 197 11.86 -7.69 -1.17
C LEU A 197 12.05 -7.72 -2.68
N LEU A 198 12.48 -6.62 -3.29
CA LEU A 198 12.84 -6.55 -4.72
C LEU A 198 13.93 -7.57 -5.11
N GLN A 199 14.96 -7.71 -4.27
CA GLN A 199 16.02 -8.70 -4.52
C GLN A 199 15.47 -10.14 -4.48
N LEU A 200 14.56 -10.42 -3.52
CA LEU A 200 13.95 -11.73 -3.37
C LEU A 200 12.99 -12.04 -4.53
N ILE A 201 12.16 -11.07 -4.95
CA ILE A 201 11.30 -11.17 -6.13
C ILE A 201 12.13 -11.46 -7.37
N LYS A 202 13.19 -10.69 -7.60
CA LYS A 202 14.08 -10.89 -8.75
C LYS A 202 14.73 -12.27 -8.74
N LYS A 203 15.19 -12.74 -7.57
CA LYS A 203 15.76 -14.09 -7.42
C LYS A 203 14.75 -15.20 -7.73
N ASN A 204 13.48 -14.96 -7.45
CA ASN A 204 12.38 -15.91 -7.65
C ASN A 204 11.45 -15.47 -8.79
N SER A 205 11.97 -14.81 -9.80
CA SER A 205 11.20 -14.21 -10.91
C SER A 205 10.26 -15.19 -11.62
N HIS A 206 10.59 -16.48 -11.62
CA HIS A 206 9.77 -17.53 -12.20
C HIS A 206 8.41 -17.72 -11.53
N LEU A 207 8.24 -17.25 -10.29
CA LEU A 207 6.99 -17.32 -9.53
C LEU A 207 5.99 -16.22 -9.94
N PHE A 208 6.41 -15.19 -10.63
CA PHE A 208 5.63 -13.99 -10.92
C PHE A 208 5.30 -13.91 -12.41
N ALA A 209 4.12 -13.36 -12.73
CA ALA A 209 3.76 -13.05 -14.11
C ALA A 209 4.64 -11.90 -14.66
N ASP A 210 4.85 -10.85 -13.85
CA ASP A 210 5.78 -9.75 -14.14
C ASP A 210 6.61 -9.40 -12.89
N ALA A 211 7.78 -10.02 -12.77
CA ALA A 211 8.68 -9.81 -11.63
C ALA A 211 9.29 -8.39 -11.53
N ASN A 212 9.20 -7.59 -12.58
CA ASN A 212 9.72 -6.22 -12.58
C ASN A 212 8.71 -5.21 -12.02
N ASN A 213 7.45 -5.58 -11.92
CA ASN A 213 6.34 -4.67 -11.60
C ASN A 213 5.47 -5.17 -10.45
N VAL A 214 6.02 -6.02 -9.58
CA VAL A 214 5.31 -6.61 -8.43
C VAL A 214 5.06 -5.57 -7.33
N ILE A 215 6.01 -4.67 -7.08
CA ILE A 215 5.82 -3.58 -6.10
C ILE A 215 5.41 -2.34 -6.87
N GLU A 216 4.16 -1.93 -6.71
CA GLU A 216 3.61 -0.81 -7.46
C GLU A 216 4.20 0.51 -6.96
N TYR A 217 4.14 0.73 -5.65
CA TYR A 217 4.73 1.90 -5.02
C TYR A 217 5.04 1.68 -3.53
N ILE A 218 5.79 2.62 -2.99
CA ILE A 218 5.95 2.83 -1.55
C ILE A 218 5.53 4.25 -1.19
N LEU A 219 4.63 4.38 -0.22
CA LEU A 219 4.17 5.65 0.33
C LEU A 219 4.67 5.81 1.76
N HIS A 220 5.46 6.84 1.99
CA HIS A 220 5.95 7.21 3.31
C HIS A 220 5.11 8.35 3.88
N MET A 221 4.42 8.13 5.00
CA MET A 221 3.69 9.17 5.74
C MET A 221 4.52 9.62 6.95
N ALA A 222 4.74 10.91 7.09
CA ALA A 222 5.61 11.50 8.13
C ALA A 222 6.95 10.78 8.31
N PRO A 223 7.75 10.54 7.26
CA PRO A 223 8.97 9.74 7.37
C PRO A 223 9.98 10.39 8.30
N HIS A 224 10.27 9.75 9.43
CA HIS A 224 11.32 10.19 10.34
C HIS A 224 12.70 9.96 9.72
N GLN A 225 13.59 10.94 9.78
CA GLN A 225 14.90 10.92 9.11
C GLN A 225 14.81 10.85 7.58
N SER A 226 13.80 11.51 6.98
CA SER A 226 13.57 11.54 5.54
C SER A 226 14.82 11.93 4.74
N ASN A 227 15.61 12.88 5.20
CA ASN A 227 16.89 13.27 4.59
C ASN A 227 17.98 12.18 4.55
N SER A 228 17.75 11.05 5.17
CA SER A 228 18.62 9.87 5.17
C SER A 228 17.96 8.66 4.49
N ILE A 229 16.80 8.89 3.87
CA ILE A 229 16.05 7.88 3.09
C ILE A 229 16.26 8.22 1.62
N ASN A 230 16.47 7.19 0.82
CA ASN A 230 16.57 7.30 -0.62
C ASN A 230 15.55 6.34 -1.26
N GLY A 231 14.77 6.83 -2.23
CA GLY A 231 13.80 6.02 -2.96
C GLY A 231 14.44 4.79 -3.58
N ASN A 232 13.72 3.68 -3.59
CA ASN A 232 14.21 2.43 -4.15
C ASN A 232 14.20 2.50 -5.68
N LYS A 233 15.34 2.19 -6.29
CA LYS A 233 15.43 2.13 -7.76
C LYS A 233 14.46 1.06 -8.29
N GLY A 234 13.62 1.45 -9.25
CA GLY A 234 12.65 0.56 -9.89
C GLY A 234 11.28 0.49 -9.18
N VAL A 235 11.09 1.24 -8.10
CA VAL A 235 9.79 1.41 -7.45
C VAL A 235 9.46 2.89 -7.33
N LYS A 236 8.23 3.26 -7.62
CA LYS A 236 7.75 4.62 -7.37
C LYS A 236 7.70 4.87 -5.87
N THR A 237 8.32 5.95 -5.44
CA THR A 237 8.43 6.32 -4.03
C THR A 237 7.78 7.67 -3.81
N PHE A 238 6.91 7.77 -2.82
CA PHE A 238 6.21 8.98 -2.42
C PHE A 238 6.49 9.29 -0.95
N GLY A 239 6.68 10.56 -0.65
CA GLY A 239 6.79 11.08 0.70
C GLY A 239 5.69 12.11 0.96
N ILE A 240 4.88 11.92 2.00
CA ILE A 240 3.90 12.90 2.46
C ILE A 240 4.25 13.33 3.88
N SER A 241 4.44 14.62 4.09
CA SER A 241 4.75 15.23 5.38
C SER A 241 3.89 16.49 5.59
N HIS A 242 3.69 16.85 6.85
CA HIS A 242 3.05 18.12 7.19
C HIS A 242 4.10 19.18 7.54
N THR A 243 3.88 20.41 7.10
CA THR A 243 4.82 21.52 7.36
C THR A 243 4.98 21.86 8.85
N SER A 244 4.01 21.49 9.67
CA SER A 244 4.04 21.66 11.14
C SER A 244 4.70 20.49 11.88
N ASP A 245 5.08 19.41 11.18
CA ASP A 245 5.73 18.25 11.77
C ASP A 245 7.25 18.46 11.88
N ILE A 246 7.73 18.62 13.11
CA ILE A 246 9.17 18.81 13.40
C ILE A 246 10.01 17.53 13.28
N LEU A 247 9.38 16.36 13.20
CA LEU A 247 10.05 15.06 13.13
C LEU A 247 10.21 14.56 11.69
N SER A 248 9.38 15.06 10.79
CA SER A 248 9.46 14.86 9.35
C SER A 248 9.46 16.24 8.66
N GLY A 249 9.60 16.33 7.38
CA GLY A 249 9.53 17.63 6.69
C GLY A 249 10.74 17.90 5.81
N ASN A 250 11.68 16.96 5.76
CA ASN A 250 12.70 16.92 4.72
C ASN A 250 12.25 16.02 3.59
N ASP A 251 12.75 16.28 2.40
CA ASP A 251 12.52 15.43 1.25
C ASP A 251 13.21 14.06 1.39
N ILE A 252 12.57 13.06 0.83
CA ILE A 252 13.18 11.78 0.52
C ILE A 252 13.87 11.94 -0.84
N GLU A 253 15.13 11.59 -0.92
CA GLU A 253 15.88 11.63 -2.17
C GLU A 253 15.31 10.58 -3.16
N ASN A 254 15.21 10.91 -4.45
CA ASN A 254 14.64 10.07 -5.49
C ASN A 254 13.18 9.62 -5.20
N ALA A 255 12.37 10.53 -4.68
CA ALA A 255 10.95 10.34 -4.42
C ALA A 255 10.15 11.60 -4.77
N ASP A 256 8.87 11.41 -5.06
CA ASP A 256 7.91 12.50 -5.16
C ASP A 256 7.50 12.93 -3.75
N ASN A 257 7.77 14.17 -3.37
CA ASN A 257 7.56 14.68 -2.02
C ASN A 257 6.45 15.72 -1.97
N VAL A 258 5.52 15.56 -1.04
CA VAL A 258 4.45 16.53 -0.74
C VAL A 258 4.56 16.98 0.70
N HIS A 259 4.58 18.29 0.91
CA HIS A 259 4.52 18.91 2.24
C HIS A 259 3.25 19.73 2.34
N SER A 260 2.26 19.23 3.04
CA SER A 260 0.97 19.91 3.21
C SER A 260 0.89 20.71 4.50
N ASN A 261 -0.06 21.65 4.56
CA ASN A 261 -0.32 22.45 5.76
C ASN A 261 -1.42 21.86 6.66
N VAL A 262 -1.73 20.59 6.50
CA VAL A 262 -2.72 19.88 7.30
C VAL A 262 -2.18 19.61 8.70
N GLY A 263 -3.08 19.63 9.69
CA GLY A 263 -2.71 19.37 11.09
C GLY A 263 -2.08 20.57 11.79
N ASN A 264 -1.61 20.33 13.00
CA ASN A 264 -0.88 21.27 13.84
C ASN A 264 0.28 20.56 14.53
N ALA A 265 1.14 21.29 15.24
CA ALA A 265 2.34 20.75 15.86
C ALA A 265 2.10 19.53 16.79
N ALA A 266 0.89 19.37 17.37
CA ALA A 266 0.56 18.26 18.27
C ALA A 266 0.09 17.01 17.50
N THR A 267 -0.54 17.17 16.34
CA THR A 267 -1.19 16.07 15.61
C THR A 267 -0.53 15.73 14.28
N SER A 268 0.27 16.63 13.73
CA SER A 268 0.84 16.53 12.37
C SER A 268 1.71 15.29 12.13
N HIS A 269 2.23 14.67 13.19
CA HIS A 269 3.02 13.44 13.08
C HIS A 269 2.17 12.15 13.26
N GLN A 270 0.91 12.25 13.64
CA GLN A 270 0.07 11.08 13.86
C GLN A 270 -0.41 10.51 12.52
N ASN A 271 -0.44 9.17 12.37
CA ASN A 271 -0.85 8.56 11.11
C ASN A 271 -2.28 8.96 10.69
N GLY A 272 -3.21 9.12 11.64
CA GLY A 272 -4.57 9.57 11.36
C GLY A 272 -4.69 10.99 10.76
N SER A 273 -3.66 11.83 10.88
CA SER A 273 -3.69 13.17 10.27
C SER A 273 -3.54 13.16 8.74
N PHE A 274 -3.11 12.02 8.16
CA PHE A 274 -2.88 11.86 6.73
C PHE A 274 -4.08 11.31 5.94
N VAL A 275 -5.23 11.12 6.57
CA VAL A 275 -6.43 10.51 5.94
C VAL A 275 -6.84 11.27 4.67
N LYS A 276 -6.81 12.59 4.69
CA LYS A 276 -7.21 13.42 3.54
C LYS A 276 -6.27 13.25 2.36
N GLU A 277 -4.98 13.36 2.59
CA GLU A 277 -3.95 13.18 1.57
C GLU A 277 -3.93 11.75 1.05
N LEU A 278 -4.07 10.77 1.94
CA LEU A 278 -4.13 9.36 1.55
C LEU A 278 -5.35 9.09 0.67
N ASN A 279 -6.52 9.61 1.03
CA ASN A 279 -7.73 9.44 0.22
C ASN A 279 -7.57 10.09 -1.17
N ALA A 280 -7.04 11.31 -1.24
CA ALA A 280 -6.75 11.99 -2.50
C ALA A 280 -5.75 11.19 -3.36
N PHE A 281 -4.68 10.68 -2.74
CA PHE A 281 -3.66 9.86 -3.41
C PHE A 281 -4.25 8.57 -3.96
N LEU A 282 -4.94 7.80 -3.14
CA LEU A 282 -5.51 6.51 -3.56
C LEU A 282 -6.60 6.68 -4.60
N SER A 283 -7.44 7.71 -4.49
CA SER A 283 -8.45 8.03 -5.52
C SER A 283 -7.80 8.35 -6.87
N ALA A 284 -6.69 9.08 -6.86
CA ALA A 284 -5.94 9.38 -8.07
C ALA A 284 -5.29 8.12 -8.69
N ILE A 285 -4.66 7.27 -7.87
CA ILE A 285 -4.07 6.00 -8.31
C ILE A 285 -5.15 5.10 -8.93
N SER A 286 -6.28 4.93 -8.22
CA SER A 286 -7.40 4.10 -8.69
C SER A 286 -7.96 4.61 -10.02
N SER A 287 -8.19 5.92 -10.15
CA SER A 287 -8.78 6.51 -11.35
C SER A 287 -7.87 6.41 -12.58
N GLN A 288 -6.57 6.33 -12.40
CA GLN A 288 -5.57 6.26 -13.48
C GLN A 288 -5.00 4.85 -13.69
N GLY A 289 -5.52 3.85 -12.97
CA GLY A 289 -5.09 2.45 -13.08
C GLY A 289 -3.64 2.23 -12.65
N GLY A 290 -3.15 3.01 -11.69
CA GLY A 290 -1.83 2.85 -11.11
C GLY A 290 -1.09 4.17 -10.84
N ALA A 291 0.10 4.06 -10.27
CA ALA A 291 0.94 5.20 -9.88
C ALA A 291 1.62 5.84 -11.11
N THR A 292 0.85 6.45 -12.00
CA THR A 292 1.32 7.14 -13.22
C THR A 292 1.61 8.63 -12.96
N GLN A 293 2.16 9.34 -13.94
CA GLN A 293 2.32 10.79 -13.84
C GLN A 293 0.96 11.51 -13.79
N GLU A 294 0.01 11.01 -14.56
CA GLU A 294 -1.36 11.51 -14.58
C GLU A 294 -2.03 11.34 -13.19
N ALA A 295 -1.76 10.23 -12.50
CA ALA A 295 -2.23 10.03 -11.12
C ALA A 295 -1.61 11.06 -10.16
N ILE A 296 -0.32 11.38 -10.31
CA ILE A 296 0.35 12.41 -9.51
C ILE A 296 -0.28 13.79 -9.77
N ASP A 297 -0.54 14.11 -11.02
CA ASP A 297 -1.17 15.41 -11.39
C ASP A 297 -2.62 15.49 -10.90
N GLN A 298 -3.36 14.39 -10.97
CA GLN A 298 -4.70 14.31 -10.39
C GLN A 298 -4.67 14.43 -8.86
N PHE A 299 -3.70 13.81 -8.20
CA PHE A 299 -3.52 13.93 -6.75
C PHE A 299 -3.29 15.39 -6.32
N LYS A 300 -2.36 16.09 -6.98
CA LYS A 300 -2.12 17.52 -6.73
C LYS A 300 -3.38 18.36 -6.92
N LYS A 301 -4.09 18.15 -8.01
CA LYS A 301 -5.35 18.83 -8.31
C LYS A 301 -6.40 18.59 -7.21
N THR A 302 -6.53 17.36 -6.77
CA THR A 302 -7.48 17.00 -5.71
C THR A 302 -7.14 17.70 -4.39
N LEU A 303 -5.85 17.80 -4.03
CA LEU A 303 -5.43 18.56 -2.85
C LEU A 303 -5.80 20.05 -2.96
N GLU A 304 -5.62 20.67 -4.13
CA GLU A 304 -6.02 22.05 -4.39
C GLU A 304 -7.54 22.24 -4.26
N GLU A 305 -8.33 21.35 -4.85
CA GLU A 305 -9.79 21.36 -4.76
C GLU A 305 -10.29 21.19 -3.32
N MET A 306 -9.56 20.45 -2.49
CA MET A 306 -9.83 20.32 -1.04
C MET A 306 -9.38 21.53 -0.23
N GLY A 307 -8.76 22.55 -0.86
CA GLY A 307 -8.21 23.73 -0.19
C GLY A 307 -6.95 23.46 0.65
N ILE A 308 -6.29 22.34 0.42
CA ILE A 308 -5.04 21.98 1.10
C ILE A 308 -3.89 22.70 0.40
N LYS A 309 -3.19 23.57 1.14
CA LYS A 309 -1.95 24.19 0.64
C LYS A 309 -0.81 23.20 0.80
N PHE A 310 -0.01 23.05 -0.23
CA PHE A 310 1.14 22.14 -0.22
C PHE A 310 2.28 22.67 -1.09
N THR A 311 3.46 22.15 -0.87
CA THR A 311 4.59 22.19 -1.80
C THR A 311 4.83 20.79 -2.34
N TYR A 312 5.20 20.71 -3.62
CA TYR A 312 5.54 19.47 -4.29
C TYR A 312 6.96 19.56 -4.84
N LYS A 313 7.72 18.50 -4.63
CA LYS A 313 9.03 18.31 -5.22
C LYS A 313 9.06 16.99 -5.95
N GLU A 314 9.26 17.09 -7.24
CA GLU A 314 9.39 15.95 -8.14
C GLU A 314 10.71 15.19 -7.87
N LYS A 315 10.70 13.90 -8.13
CA LYS A 315 11.82 12.96 -8.02
C LYS A 315 13.06 13.43 -8.80
#